data_39d953f55851beefe9eefb2c199d769d
#
_entry.id   39d953f55851beefe9eefb2c199d769d
#
_cell.length_a   1.000
_cell.length_b   1.000
_cell.length_c   1.000
_cell.angle_alpha   90.00
_cell.angle_beta   90.00
_cell.angle_gamma   90.00
#
_symmetry.space_group_name_H-M   'P 1'
#
loop_
_entity.id
_entity.type
_entity.pdbx_description
1 polymer ?
#
loop_
_entity_poly.entity_id
_entity_poly.type
_entity_poly.pdbx_seq_one_letter_code
_entity_poly.pdbx_strand_id
1 'polypeptide(L)'
;MTRTDTAPAGIGGRAASRPGVAPASRWEDLVAVLLGACLVGGALADGWAHTSLLDTIEGFFTPWHGLLYAGFAGSAGWICWLAYRRRDRAPRWWRDGWPRGYRVGAIGVAVFAAGGLADLVWHETLGVEVGLDAEFSPSHLLLDGGAVLLLTSPLRSWWASREGGARAATGVASLALGTMATTILLGHSSAFLSAAATRETGASGAQQAAVLGVDAYLVTTVVIGVPVLLSHRRRATPGAASAVVAGVALFALVMFEFPVPQASGAVGAVAGAALADLVLCRSDAVRGPDAALRLPVAGAALAALVWGGHLAGLGLADGIGWTPEVASGMVTLTAVEGALLGGLAARPLPDAN
;
A
#
# COMPACT_ATOMS: atom_id res chain seq x y z
N MET A 1 24.10 51.82 -52.55
CA MET A 1 24.41 51.66 -51.10
C MET A 1 23.43 50.65 -50.53
N THR A 2 23.73 49.36 -50.66
CA THR A 2 22.91 48.21 -50.24
C THR A 2 23.49 47.62 -48.96
N ARG A 3 22.76 47.74 -47.88
CA ARG A 3 23.10 47.18 -46.55
C ARG A 3 22.61 45.75 -46.50
N THR A 4 23.52 44.80 -46.42
CA THR A 4 23.22 43.39 -46.16
C THR A 4 23.19 43.18 -44.66
N ASP A 5 21.98 42.96 -44.11
CA ASP A 5 21.79 42.53 -42.75
C ASP A 5 22.02 41.01 -42.64
N THR A 6 23.14 40.63 -42.05
CA THR A 6 23.40 39.25 -41.66
C THR A 6 22.85 39.02 -40.27
N ALA A 7 21.74 38.24 -40.18
CA ALA A 7 21.19 37.77 -38.91
C ALA A 7 22.15 36.75 -38.24
N PRO A 8 22.38 36.81 -36.92
CA PRO A 8 23.21 35.82 -36.23
C PRO A 8 22.47 34.50 -36.13
N ALA A 9 23.10 33.42 -36.56
CA ALA A 9 22.63 32.05 -36.39
C ALA A 9 22.53 31.74 -34.89
N GLY A 10 21.29 31.58 -34.41
CA GLY A 10 20.98 31.15 -33.04
C GLY A 10 21.46 29.71 -32.82
N ILE A 11 22.53 29.55 -32.07
CA ILE A 11 22.98 28.26 -31.52
C ILE A 11 22.01 27.88 -30.40
N GLY A 12 20.81 27.44 -30.77
CA GLY A 12 19.88 26.74 -29.89
C GLY A 12 20.31 25.29 -29.76
N GLY A 13 21.36 25.03 -29.02
CA GLY A 13 21.71 23.69 -28.59
C GLY A 13 20.61 23.18 -27.66
N ARG A 14 19.61 22.47 -28.23
CA ARG A 14 18.73 21.60 -27.46
C ARG A 14 19.64 20.65 -26.69
N ALA A 15 19.78 20.86 -25.38
CA ALA A 15 20.38 19.88 -24.49
C ALA A 15 19.65 18.55 -24.77
N ALA A 16 20.35 17.63 -25.43
CA ALA A 16 19.83 16.30 -25.69
C ALA A 16 19.49 15.69 -24.34
N SER A 17 18.21 15.64 -24.03
CA SER A 17 17.71 14.95 -22.85
C SER A 17 18.28 13.53 -22.93
N ARG A 18 19.12 13.16 -21.95
CA ARG A 18 19.66 11.80 -21.85
C ARG A 18 18.50 10.82 -22.06
N PRO A 19 18.61 9.84 -23.00
CA PRO A 19 17.54 8.88 -23.22
C PRO A 19 17.29 8.19 -21.89
N GLY A 20 16.17 8.55 -21.24
CA GLY A 20 15.80 7.97 -19.95
C GLY A 20 15.63 6.46 -20.13
N VAL A 21 16.18 5.68 -19.21
CA VAL A 21 16.04 4.22 -19.22
C VAL A 21 14.55 3.87 -19.32
N ALA A 22 14.18 2.97 -20.26
CA ALA A 22 12.81 2.55 -20.48
C ALA A 22 12.19 1.94 -19.19
N PRO A 23 10.88 2.02 -19.01
CA PRO A 23 10.20 1.23 -17.97
C PRO A 23 10.52 -0.26 -18.12
N ALA A 24 10.34 -1.04 -17.06
CA ALA A 24 10.41 -2.49 -17.14
C ALA A 24 9.33 -3.02 -18.10
N SER A 25 9.52 -4.16 -18.71
CA SER A 25 8.47 -4.84 -19.49
C SER A 25 7.37 -5.38 -18.56
N ARG A 26 6.20 -5.70 -19.14
CA ARG A 26 5.09 -6.28 -18.36
C ARG A 26 5.48 -7.57 -17.63
N TRP A 27 6.33 -8.39 -18.25
CA TRP A 27 6.80 -9.64 -17.66
C TRP A 27 7.80 -9.40 -16.53
N GLU A 28 8.66 -8.39 -16.69
CA GLU A 28 9.57 -7.97 -15.61
C GLU A 28 8.80 -7.45 -14.39
N ASP A 29 7.73 -6.67 -14.62
CA ASP A 29 6.84 -6.18 -13.56
C ASP A 29 6.03 -7.34 -12.94
N LEU A 30 5.54 -8.31 -13.74
CA LEU A 30 4.80 -9.47 -13.23
C LEU A 30 5.69 -10.34 -12.33
N VAL A 31 6.92 -10.66 -12.75
CA VAL A 31 7.85 -11.43 -11.91
C VAL A 31 8.16 -10.69 -10.62
N ALA A 32 8.34 -9.36 -10.67
CA ALA A 32 8.54 -8.57 -9.47
C ALA A 32 7.33 -8.61 -8.51
N VAL A 33 6.09 -8.61 -9.03
CA VAL A 33 4.87 -8.77 -8.23
C VAL A 33 4.79 -10.16 -7.60
N LEU A 34 5.10 -11.22 -8.35
CA LEU A 34 5.06 -12.59 -7.83
C LEU A 34 6.10 -12.80 -6.71
N LEU A 35 7.32 -12.31 -6.91
CA LEU A 35 8.35 -12.36 -5.86
C LEU A 35 8.00 -11.46 -4.67
N GLY A 36 7.40 -10.30 -4.92
CA GLY A 36 6.84 -9.45 -3.87
C GLY A 36 5.72 -10.13 -3.08
N ALA A 37 4.86 -10.92 -3.74
CA ALA A 37 3.85 -11.73 -3.07
C ALA A 37 4.47 -12.83 -2.20
N CYS A 38 5.60 -13.43 -2.64
CA CYS A 38 6.36 -14.36 -1.81
C CYS A 38 6.96 -13.67 -0.56
N LEU A 39 7.47 -12.43 -0.72
CA LEU A 39 7.96 -11.64 0.41
C LEU A 39 6.85 -11.35 1.42
N VAL A 40 5.68 -10.86 0.94
CA VAL A 40 4.53 -10.58 1.81
C VAL A 40 3.98 -11.86 2.45
N GLY A 41 3.94 -12.98 1.71
CA GLY A 41 3.55 -14.29 2.24
C GLY A 41 4.50 -14.79 3.31
N GLY A 42 5.81 -14.56 3.14
CA GLY A 42 6.81 -14.83 4.17
C GLY A 42 6.61 -13.97 5.42
N ALA A 43 6.35 -12.67 5.25
CA ALA A 43 6.07 -11.76 6.37
C ALA A 43 4.77 -12.15 7.11
N LEU A 44 3.73 -12.59 6.37
CA LEU A 44 2.50 -13.11 6.97
C LEU A 44 2.74 -14.37 7.80
N ALA A 45 3.53 -15.32 7.27
CA ALA A 45 3.86 -16.56 7.96
C ALA A 45 4.69 -16.29 9.23
N ASP A 46 5.63 -15.37 9.12
CA ASP A 46 6.50 -14.96 10.21
C ASP A 46 5.72 -14.25 11.33
N GLY A 47 4.92 -13.25 10.96
CA GLY A 47 4.07 -12.54 11.91
C GLY A 47 3.02 -13.44 12.56
N TRP A 48 2.40 -14.37 11.81
CA TRP A 48 1.51 -15.37 12.39
C TRP A 48 2.24 -16.26 13.40
N ALA A 49 3.46 -16.69 13.11
CA ALA A 49 4.25 -17.49 14.05
C ALA A 49 4.57 -16.71 15.33
N HIS A 50 4.90 -15.44 15.23
CA HIS A 50 5.11 -14.55 16.39
C HIS A 50 3.85 -14.30 17.23
N THR A 51 2.66 -14.45 16.68
CA THR A 51 1.41 -14.34 17.44
C THR A 51 0.87 -15.67 17.99
N SER A 52 1.11 -16.78 17.25
CA SER A 52 0.48 -18.08 17.54
C SER A 52 1.44 -19.13 18.11
N LEU A 53 2.77 -18.98 17.92
CA LEU A 53 3.78 -19.97 18.28
C LEU A 53 4.88 -19.43 19.20
N LEU A 54 4.63 -18.36 19.95
CA LEU A 54 5.61 -17.64 20.78
C LEU A 54 6.45 -18.57 21.67
N ASP A 55 5.81 -19.56 22.29
CA ASP A 55 6.47 -20.50 23.21
C ASP A 55 7.51 -21.40 22.51
N THR A 56 7.57 -21.39 21.17
CA THR A 56 8.47 -22.20 20.35
C THR A 56 9.54 -21.41 19.63
N ILE A 57 9.48 -20.06 19.69
CA ILE A 57 10.44 -19.16 19.04
C ILE A 57 11.52 -18.76 20.04
N GLU A 58 12.69 -19.42 19.93
CA GLU A 58 13.82 -19.19 20.84
C GLU A 58 14.88 -18.22 20.31
N GLY A 59 14.80 -17.78 19.03
CA GLY A 59 15.80 -16.89 18.43
C GLY A 59 15.50 -16.51 16.98
N PHE A 60 16.45 -15.87 16.32
CA PHE A 60 16.30 -15.35 14.96
C PHE A 60 16.17 -16.44 13.89
N PHE A 61 16.90 -17.56 14.00
CA PHE A 61 16.96 -18.60 12.96
C PHE A 61 15.76 -19.53 12.99
N THR A 62 14.59 -19.07 12.58
CA THR A 62 13.36 -19.85 12.47
C THR A 62 13.03 -20.16 11.00
N PRO A 63 12.23 -21.22 10.72
CA PRO A 63 11.70 -21.46 9.37
C PRO A 63 10.89 -20.28 8.82
N TRP A 64 10.23 -19.53 9.68
CA TRP A 64 9.37 -18.40 9.36
C TRP A 64 10.19 -17.21 8.88
N HIS A 65 11.23 -16.80 9.60
CA HIS A 65 12.24 -15.85 9.12
C HIS A 65 12.89 -16.35 7.82
N GLY A 66 13.15 -17.66 7.69
CA GLY A 66 13.66 -18.26 6.46
C GLY A 66 12.75 -17.99 5.25
N LEU A 67 11.42 -18.09 5.40
CA LEU A 67 10.45 -17.77 4.34
C LEU A 67 10.46 -16.29 3.99
N LEU A 68 10.45 -15.41 5.00
CA LEU A 68 10.52 -13.96 4.83
C LEU A 68 11.78 -13.56 4.03
N TYR A 69 12.94 -14.00 4.48
CA TYR A 69 14.20 -13.63 3.84
C TYR A 69 14.43 -14.32 2.50
N ALA A 70 13.84 -15.51 2.24
CA ALA A 70 13.81 -16.10 0.90
C ALA A 70 13.00 -15.26 -0.08
N GLY A 71 11.83 -14.78 0.32
CA GLY A 71 11.01 -13.84 -0.45
C GLY A 71 11.74 -12.53 -0.73
N PHE A 72 12.42 -11.98 0.28
CA PHE A 72 13.28 -10.81 0.12
C PHE A 72 14.43 -11.06 -0.85
N ALA A 73 15.19 -12.14 -0.68
CA ALA A 73 16.33 -12.46 -1.53
C ALA A 73 15.93 -12.62 -3.00
N GLY A 74 14.78 -13.27 -3.27
CA GLY A 74 14.22 -13.38 -4.61
C GLY A 74 13.88 -12.01 -5.20
N SER A 75 13.18 -11.16 -4.45
CA SER A 75 12.80 -9.81 -4.87
C SER A 75 14.02 -8.91 -5.10
N ALA A 76 14.97 -8.92 -4.18
CA ALA A 76 16.22 -8.15 -4.27
C ALA A 76 17.09 -8.61 -5.45
N GLY A 77 17.27 -9.92 -5.59
CA GLY A 77 18.01 -10.52 -6.70
C GLY A 77 17.40 -10.16 -8.05
N TRP A 78 16.06 -10.18 -8.16
CA TRP A 78 15.36 -9.77 -9.38
C TRP A 78 15.58 -8.29 -9.71
N ILE A 79 15.41 -7.39 -8.74
CA ILE A 79 15.66 -5.95 -8.93
C ILE A 79 17.10 -5.71 -9.40
N CYS A 80 18.09 -6.31 -8.73
CA CYS A 80 19.50 -6.20 -9.12
C CYS A 80 19.75 -6.77 -10.52
N TRP A 81 19.13 -7.93 -10.86
CA TRP A 81 19.22 -8.53 -12.18
C TRP A 81 18.67 -7.62 -13.27
N LEU A 82 17.54 -6.95 -13.03
CA LEU A 82 16.96 -6.00 -13.98
C LEU A 82 17.93 -4.85 -14.34
N ALA A 83 18.72 -4.37 -13.40
CA ALA A 83 19.75 -3.36 -13.67
C ALA A 83 20.96 -4.00 -14.37
N TYR A 84 21.46 -5.14 -13.88
CA TYR A 84 22.63 -5.82 -14.42
C TYR A 84 22.47 -6.26 -15.86
N ARG A 85 21.31 -6.78 -16.27
CA ARG A 85 21.04 -7.19 -17.65
C ARG A 85 21.08 -6.01 -18.66
N ARG A 86 21.08 -4.77 -18.17
CA ARG A 86 21.18 -3.55 -18.98
C ARG A 86 22.60 -2.96 -19.04
N ARG A 87 23.61 -3.68 -18.51
CA ARG A 87 25.00 -3.23 -18.41
C ARG A 87 25.64 -2.84 -19.74
N ASP A 88 25.24 -3.47 -20.83
CA ASP A 88 25.78 -3.17 -22.17
C ASP A 88 25.39 -1.75 -22.63
N ARG A 89 24.24 -1.24 -22.19
CA ARG A 89 23.73 0.11 -22.46
C ARG A 89 24.06 1.10 -21.34
N ALA A 90 24.33 0.62 -20.14
CA ALA A 90 24.67 1.37 -18.96
C ALA A 90 25.82 0.68 -18.23
N PRO A 91 27.10 0.94 -18.61
CA PRO A 91 28.26 0.28 -17.99
C PRO A 91 28.31 0.43 -16.48
N ARG A 92 27.86 1.56 -15.94
CA ARG A 92 27.63 1.76 -14.50
C ARG A 92 26.20 1.34 -14.13
N TRP A 93 25.90 0.05 -14.37
CA TRP A 93 24.57 -0.52 -14.21
C TRP A 93 23.98 -0.30 -12.80
N TRP A 94 24.80 -0.33 -11.75
CA TRP A 94 24.38 -0.08 -10.36
C TRP A 94 23.91 1.36 -10.12
N ARG A 95 24.19 2.29 -11.02
CA ARG A 95 23.77 3.68 -10.97
C ARG A 95 22.72 4.02 -12.03
N ASP A 96 22.98 3.59 -13.26
CA ASP A 96 22.30 4.08 -14.45
C ASP A 96 21.44 3.00 -15.14
N GLY A 97 21.53 1.71 -14.71
CA GLY A 97 20.84 0.57 -15.33
C GLY A 97 19.43 0.30 -14.83
N TRP A 98 18.97 1.02 -13.83
CA TRP A 98 17.65 0.78 -13.22
C TRP A 98 16.52 1.13 -14.18
N PRO A 99 15.54 0.21 -14.45
CA PRO A 99 14.33 0.58 -15.17
C PRO A 99 13.58 1.72 -14.45
N ARG A 100 12.84 2.53 -15.21
CA ARG A 100 12.00 3.56 -14.59
C ARG A 100 11.07 2.94 -13.55
N GLY A 101 11.06 3.50 -12.35
CA GLY A 101 10.29 3.01 -11.21
C GLY A 101 11.05 2.07 -10.26
N TYR A 102 12.17 1.47 -10.68
CA TYR A 102 12.91 0.49 -9.89
C TYR A 102 14.08 1.07 -9.07
N ARG A 103 14.56 2.28 -9.37
CA ARG A 103 15.65 2.90 -8.61
C ARG A 103 15.29 3.09 -7.13
N VAL A 104 14.06 3.49 -6.85
CA VAL A 104 13.56 3.62 -5.46
C VAL A 104 13.42 2.23 -4.82
N GLY A 105 13.03 1.21 -5.60
CA GLY A 105 13.01 -0.18 -5.13
C GLY A 105 14.40 -0.71 -4.76
N ALA A 106 15.45 -0.31 -5.50
CA ALA A 106 16.82 -0.67 -5.13
C ALA A 106 17.27 -0.01 -3.81
N ILE A 107 16.79 1.21 -3.53
CA ILE A 107 16.96 1.82 -2.20
C ILE A 107 16.20 0.99 -1.16
N GLY A 108 14.98 0.56 -1.47
CA GLY A 108 14.19 -0.34 -0.60
C GLY A 108 14.91 -1.63 -0.28
N VAL A 109 15.60 -2.25 -1.26
CA VAL A 109 16.44 -3.44 -1.03
C VAL A 109 17.54 -3.15 0.00
N ALA A 110 18.24 -2.02 -0.11
CA ALA A 110 19.29 -1.66 0.83
C ALA A 110 18.74 -1.37 2.24
N VAL A 111 17.59 -0.69 2.33
CA VAL A 111 16.93 -0.38 3.60
C VAL A 111 16.43 -1.66 4.28
N PHE A 112 15.77 -2.55 3.54
CA PHE A 112 15.31 -3.84 4.06
C PHE A 112 16.49 -4.70 4.54
N ALA A 113 17.59 -4.79 3.77
CA ALA A 113 18.77 -5.54 4.17
C ALA A 113 19.41 -4.97 5.45
N ALA A 114 19.45 -3.64 5.59
CA ALA A 114 19.93 -3.00 6.81
C ALA A 114 19.00 -3.30 8.01
N GLY A 115 17.66 -3.26 7.77
CA GLY A 115 16.65 -3.66 8.76
C GLY A 115 16.85 -5.10 9.21
N GLY A 116 17.02 -6.06 8.28
CA GLY A 116 17.21 -7.46 8.62
C GLY A 116 18.51 -7.76 9.39
N LEU A 117 19.58 -7.02 9.11
CA LEU A 117 20.80 -7.11 9.91
C LEU A 117 20.61 -6.52 11.32
N ALA A 118 19.88 -5.41 11.42
CA ALA A 118 19.55 -4.82 12.71
C ALA A 118 18.63 -5.73 13.52
N ASP A 119 17.67 -6.38 12.87
CA ASP A 119 16.74 -7.33 13.44
C ASP A 119 17.44 -8.57 13.99
N LEU A 120 18.38 -9.15 13.23
CA LEU A 120 19.26 -10.22 13.72
C LEU A 120 19.99 -9.79 15.00
N VAL A 121 20.62 -8.62 15.00
CA VAL A 121 21.36 -8.14 16.19
C VAL A 121 20.40 -7.92 17.35
N TRP A 122 19.20 -7.40 17.10
CA TRP A 122 18.19 -7.15 18.13
C TRP A 122 17.74 -8.43 18.80
N HIS A 123 17.32 -9.42 18.01
CA HIS A 123 16.90 -10.74 18.53
C HIS A 123 17.98 -11.44 19.35
N GLU A 124 19.25 -11.39 18.89
CA GLU A 124 20.36 -12.06 19.58
C GLU A 124 20.83 -11.31 20.85
N THR A 125 20.52 -10.03 20.99
CA THR A 125 21.00 -9.21 22.13
C THR A 125 19.90 -8.81 23.11
N LEU A 126 18.68 -8.55 22.62
CA LEU A 126 17.57 -8.04 23.41
C LEU A 126 16.41 -9.05 23.52
N GLY A 127 16.41 -10.09 22.70
CA GLY A 127 15.38 -11.11 22.65
C GLY A 127 14.29 -10.83 21.62
N VAL A 128 13.30 -11.72 21.57
CA VAL A 128 12.17 -11.64 20.63
C VAL A 128 11.15 -10.63 21.12
N GLU A 129 10.80 -9.66 20.29
CA GLU A 129 9.76 -8.67 20.58
C GLU A 129 8.37 -9.22 20.32
N VAL A 130 7.38 -8.69 21.03
CA VAL A 130 5.97 -9.09 20.90
C VAL A 130 5.04 -7.88 20.94
N GLY A 131 3.92 -7.98 20.22
CA GLY A 131 2.89 -6.93 20.22
C GLY A 131 3.43 -5.59 19.71
N LEU A 132 3.17 -4.51 20.43
CA LEU A 132 3.59 -3.15 20.01
C LEU A 132 5.11 -2.97 19.94
N ASP A 133 5.87 -3.67 20.77
CA ASP A 133 7.33 -3.60 20.76
C ASP A 133 7.87 -4.11 19.42
N ALA A 134 7.29 -5.21 18.89
CA ALA A 134 7.62 -5.71 17.57
C ALA A 134 7.19 -4.73 16.46
N GLU A 135 5.99 -4.14 16.52
CA GLU A 135 5.52 -3.21 15.49
C GLU A 135 6.39 -1.94 15.41
N PHE A 136 6.91 -1.45 16.53
CA PHE A 136 7.63 -0.15 16.60
C PHE A 136 9.13 -0.27 16.77
N SER A 137 9.70 -1.46 16.77
CA SER A 137 11.16 -1.58 16.86
C SER A 137 11.84 -0.93 15.64
N PRO A 138 13.00 -0.30 15.83
CA PRO A 138 13.71 0.35 14.73
C PRO A 138 14.08 -0.59 13.59
N SER A 139 14.35 -1.86 13.88
CA SER A 139 14.63 -2.91 12.89
C SER A 139 13.40 -3.17 12.00
N HIS A 140 12.22 -3.39 12.60
CA HIS A 140 10.98 -3.62 11.87
C HIS A 140 10.52 -2.39 11.07
N LEU A 141 10.70 -1.16 11.60
CA LEU A 141 10.43 0.06 10.84
C LEU A 141 11.27 0.16 9.55
N LEU A 142 12.54 -0.30 9.59
CA LEU A 142 13.38 -0.38 8.39
C LEU A 142 12.94 -1.49 7.44
N LEU A 143 12.57 -2.67 7.96
CA LEU A 143 12.03 -3.76 7.16
C LEU A 143 10.77 -3.32 6.42
N ASP A 144 9.79 -2.74 7.11
CA ASP A 144 8.54 -2.28 6.52
C ASP A 144 8.74 -1.16 5.51
N GLY A 145 9.52 -0.14 5.88
CA GLY A 145 9.86 0.94 4.96
C GLY A 145 10.57 0.45 3.70
N GLY A 146 11.52 -0.48 3.86
CA GLY A 146 12.22 -1.14 2.77
C GLY A 146 11.28 -1.96 1.88
N ALA A 147 10.37 -2.74 2.49
CA ALA A 147 9.35 -3.52 1.79
C ALA A 147 8.42 -2.63 0.95
N VAL A 148 7.89 -1.55 1.51
CA VAL A 148 7.02 -0.60 0.78
C VAL A 148 7.74 -0.02 -0.43
N LEU A 149 8.99 0.42 -0.28
CA LEU A 149 9.80 0.96 -1.38
C LEU A 149 10.06 -0.08 -2.47
N LEU A 150 10.32 -1.32 -2.10
CA LEU A 150 10.59 -2.43 -2.99
C LEU A 150 9.31 -2.86 -3.73
N LEU A 151 8.24 -3.19 -3.00
CA LEU A 151 6.98 -3.74 -3.51
C LEU A 151 6.25 -2.79 -4.46
N THR A 152 6.41 -1.48 -4.29
CA THR A 152 5.81 -0.46 -5.16
C THR A 152 6.61 -0.15 -6.43
N SER A 153 7.66 -0.93 -6.75
CA SER A 153 8.45 -0.75 -7.99
C SER A 153 7.64 -1.01 -9.27
N PRO A 154 6.86 -2.12 -9.39
CA PRO A 154 6.01 -2.34 -10.56
C PRO A 154 4.92 -1.28 -10.73
N LEU A 155 4.35 -0.76 -9.64
CA LEU A 155 3.41 0.37 -9.67
C LEU A 155 4.04 1.60 -10.32
N ARG A 156 5.24 1.99 -9.88
CA ARG A 156 5.97 3.14 -10.45
C ARG A 156 6.37 2.89 -11.91
N SER A 157 6.74 1.65 -12.25
CA SER A 157 7.06 1.25 -13.62
C SER A 157 5.84 1.38 -14.54
N TRP A 158 4.68 0.88 -14.08
CA TRP A 158 3.42 1.01 -14.80
C TRP A 158 3.03 2.49 -14.99
N TRP A 159 3.13 3.31 -13.96
CA TRP A 159 2.86 4.76 -14.09
C TRP A 159 3.75 5.46 -15.11
N ALA A 160 4.98 5.00 -15.27
CA ALA A 160 5.93 5.54 -16.26
C ALA A 160 5.65 5.05 -17.68
N SER A 161 4.94 3.91 -17.88
CA SER A 161 4.76 3.28 -19.18
C SER A 161 3.60 3.82 -20.01
N ARG A 162 2.58 4.41 -19.40
CA ARG A 162 1.30 4.81 -20.02
C ARG A 162 0.47 3.66 -20.62
N GLU A 163 0.81 2.41 -20.41
CA GLU A 163 0.08 1.22 -20.87
C GLU A 163 -1.10 0.89 -19.95
N GLY A 164 -2.15 0.28 -20.51
CA GLY A 164 -3.33 -0.21 -19.81
C GLY A 164 -3.41 -1.74 -19.74
N GLY A 165 -4.60 -2.27 -19.48
CA GLY A 165 -4.87 -3.71 -19.52
C GLY A 165 -4.08 -4.50 -18.48
N ALA A 166 -3.47 -5.62 -18.89
CA ALA A 166 -2.74 -6.53 -17.98
C ALA A 166 -1.61 -5.83 -17.20
N ARG A 167 -1.02 -4.77 -17.76
CA ARG A 167 0.00 -3.99 -17.05
C ARG A 167 -0.60 -3.12 -15.95
N ALA A 168 -1.82 -2.63 -16.13
CA ALA A 168 -2.56 -1.94 -15.08
C ALA A 168 -2.87 -2.88 -13.91
N ALA A 169 -3.28 -4.12 -14.19
CA ALA A 169 -3.51 -5.13 -13.16
C ALA A 169 -2.24 -5.43 -12.34
N THR A 170 -1.08 -5.51 -12.99
CA THR A 170 0.22 -5.66 -12.32
C THR A 170 0.54 -4.45 -11.43
N GLY A 171 0.25 -3.23 -11.91
CA GLY A 171 0.39 -2.01 -11.12
C GLY A 171 -0.54 -1.98 -9.90
N VAL A 172 -1.80 -2.41 -10.05
CA VAL A 172 -2.77 -2.51 -8.96
C VAL A 172 -2.36 -3.59 -7.95
N ALA A 173 -1.89 -4.75 -8.40
CA ALA A 173 -1.37 -5.79 -7.50
C ALA A 173 -0.16 -5.27 -6.69
N SER A 174 0.76 -4.56 -7.34
CA SER A 174 1.89 -3.90 -6.66
C SER A 174 1.44 -2.85 -5.64
N LEU A 175 0.37 -2.09 -5.94
CA LEU A 175 -0.23 -1.14 -5.01
C LEU A 175 -0.77 -1.87 -3.77
N ALA A 176 -1.52 -2.95 -3.97
CA ALA A 176 -2.08 -3.75 -2.87
C ALA A 176 -0.97 -4.34 -2.00
N LEU A 177 0.07 -4.95 -2.59
CA LEU A 177 1.20 -5.50 -1.83
C LEU A 177 1.94 -4.43 -1.01
N GLY A 178 2.18 -3.25 -1.59
CA GLY A 178 2.80 -2.13 -0.86
C GLY A 178 1.92 -1.62 0.29
N THR A 179 0.59 -1.63 0.12
CA THR A 179 -0.34 -1.24 1.19
C THR A 179 -0.42 -2.32 2.27
N MET A 180 -0.36 -3.62 1.91
CA MET A 180 -0.27 -4.71 2.88
C MET A 180 0.97 -4.56 3.78
N ALA A 181 2.13 -4.26 3.21
CA ALA A 181 3.33 -3.99 4.00
C ALA A 181 3.13 -2.82 4.98
N THR A 182 2.47 -1.73 4.55
CA THR A 182 2.13 -0.61 5.46
C THR A 182 1.20 -1.05 6.60
N THR A 183 0.39 -2.10 6.40
CA THR A 183 -0.53 -2.61 7.43
C THR A 183 0.20 -3.32 8.56
N ILE A 184 1.40 -3.86 8.33
CA ILE A 184 2.24 -4.45 9.39
C ILE A 184 2.51 -3.38 10.46
N LEU A 185 2.94 -2.20 10.02
CA LEU A 185 3.27 -1.07 10.91
C LEU A 185 2.06 -0.49 11.68
N LEU A 186 0.86 -0.68 11.17
CA LEU A 186 -0.37 -0.10 11.72
C LEU A 186 -1.39 -1.18 12.12
N GLY A 187 -0.94 -2.42 12.32
CA GLY A 187 -1.79 -3.58 12.62
C GLY A 187 -2.62 -3.38 13.89
N HIS A 188 -2.02 -2.83 14.94
CA HIS A 188 -2.70 -2.51 16.20
C HIS A 188 -3.90 -1.57 16.04
N SER A 189 -3.93 -0.76 14.98
CA SER A 189 -5.00 0.19 14.64
C SER A 189 -5.84 -0.25 13.44
N SER A 190 -5.87 -1.56 13.11
CA SER A 190 -6.65 -2.07 12.00
C SER A 190 -8.12 -2.24 12.36
N ALA A 191 -9.02 -1.62 11.58
CA ALA A 191 -10.47 -1.82 11.72
C ALA A 191 -10.88 -3.28 11.48
N PHE A 192 -10.14 -4.04 10.67
CA PHE A 192 -10.43 -5.45 10.38
C PHE A 192 -10.12 -6.39 11.55
N LEU A 193 -9.36 -5.94 12.55
CA LEU A 193 -9.06 -6.67 13.77
C LEU A 193 -9.93 -6.22 14.94
N SER A 194 -10.57 -5.05 14.84
CA SER A 194 -11.37 -4.48 15.90
C SER A 194 -12.71 -5.23 16.03
N ALA A 195 -12.97 -5.75 17.23
CA ALA A 195 -14.29 -6.26 17.61
C ALA A 195 -15.16 -5.19 18.30
N ALA A 196 -14.76 -3.92 18.29
CA ALA A 196 -15.43 -2.86 19.03
C ALA A 196 -16.88 -2.66 18.57
N ALA A 197 -17.14 -2.75 17.25
CA ALA A 197 -18.46 -2.52 16.70
C ALA A 197 -19.51 -3.59 17.07
N THR A 198 -19.07 -4.80 17.48
CA THR A 198 -19.99 -5.87 17.92
C THR A 198 -20.26 -5.82 19.43
N ARG A 199 -19.60 -4.94 20.19
CA ARG A 199 -19.77 -4.81 21.64
C ARG A 199 -20.74 -3.70 21.99
N GLU A 200 -21.62 -3.95 22.98
CA GLU A 200 -22.54 -2.93 23.47
C GLU A 200 -21.80 -1.76 24.11
N THR A 201 -22.16 -0.54 23.75
CA THR A 201 -21.51 0.69 24.23
C THR A 201 -21.84 1.04 25.69
N GLY A 202 -22.87 0.43 26.29
CA GLY A 202 -23.32 0.72 27.65
C GLY A 202 -22.57 -0.04 28.75
N ALA A 203 -21.73 -1.03 28.45
CA ALA A 203 -21.02 -1.82 29.46
C ALA A 203 -19.78 -1.06 29.99
N SER A 204 -19.33 -1.42 31.21
CA SER A 204 -18.12 -0.86 31.81
C SER A 204 -16.90 -1.11 30.90
N GLY A 205 -16.14 -0.06 30.56
CA GLY A 205 -15.01 -0.10 29.61
C GLY A 205 -15.39 -0.11 28.13
N ALA A 206 -16.65 -0.28 27.77
CA ALA A 206 -17.11 -0.32 26.39
C ALA A 206 -16.96 1.03 25.65
N GLN A 207 -17.09 2.13 26.38
CA GLN A 207 -16.88 3.45 25.79
C GLN A 207 -15.44 3.64 25.30
N GLN A 208 -14.44 3.22 26.09
CA GLN A 208 -13.04 3.28 25.66
C GLN A 208 -12.79 2.36 24.45
N ALA A 209 -13.37 1.15 24.45
CA ALA A 209 -13.27 0.24 23.32
C ALA A 209 -13.95 0.81 22.06
N ALA A 210 -15.08 1.53 22.21
CA ALA A 210 -15.74 2.20 21.10
C ALA A 210 -14.87 3.34 20.52
N VAL A 211 -14.24 4.15 21.39
CA VAL A 211 -13.30 5.21 20.95
C VAL A 211 -12.14 4.61 20.16
N LEU A 212 -11.44 3.62 20.71
CA LEU A 212 -10.35 2.93 20.00
C LEU A 212 -10.82 2.26 18.72
N GLY A 213 -12.06 1.75 18.70
CA GLY A 213 -12.67 1.24 17.47
C GLY A 213 -12.84 2.32 16.41
N VAL A 214 -13.41 3.47 16.75
CA VAL A 214 -13.56 4.60 15.83
C VAL A 214 -12.20 5.06 15.31
N ASP A 215 -11.18 5.17 16.16
CA ASP A 215 -9.82 5.52 15.78
C ASP A 215 -9.25 4.50 14.77
N ALA A 216 -9.50 3.20 14.97
CA ALA A 216 -9.08 2.15 14.04
C ALA A 216 -9.71 2.32 12.65
N TYR A 217 -10.99 2.71 12.56
CA TYR A 217 -11.64 2.99 11.27
C TYR A 217 -11.02 4.23 10.59
N LEU A 218 -10.69 5.28 11.34
CA LEU A 218 -10.02 6.47 10.80
C LEU A 218 -8.63 6.11 10.27
N VAL A 219 -7.78 5.47 11.06
CA VAL A 219 -6.43 5.08 10.63
C VAL A 219 -6.49 4.18 9.40
N THR A 220 -7.37 3.18 9.40
CA THR A 220 -7.50 2.27 8.25
C THR A 220 -8.04 3.00 7.02
N THR A 221 -8.88 4.02 7.18
CA THR A 221 -9.35 4.89 6.08
C THR A 221 -8.18 5.61 5.41
N VAL A 222 -7.21 6.12 6.18
CA VAL A 222 -5.99 6.73 5.63
C VAL A 222 -5.16 5.70 4.86
N VAL A 223 -4.93 4.53 5.47
CA VAL A 223 -4.11 3.45 4.87
C VAL A 223 -4.68 3.00 3.52
N ILE A 224 -5.99 2.86 3.41
CA ILE A 224 -6.68 2.46 2.17
C ILE A 224 -6.85 3.65 1.22
N GLY A 225 -7.31 4.78 1.73
CA GLY A 225 -7.75 5.94 0.94
C GLY A 225 -6.59 6.60 0.20
N VAL A 226 -5.46 6.83 0.88
CA VAL A 226 -4.31 7.53 0.28
C VAL A 226 -3.80 6.82 -0.98
N PRO A 227 -3.43 5.52 -0.95
CA PRO A 227 -2.90 4.86 -2.15
C PRO A 227 -3.95 4.75 -3.27
N VAL A 228 -5.22 4.47 -2.95
CA VAL A 228 -6.29 4.38 -3.93
C VAL A 228 -6.53 5.72 -4.62
N LEU A 229 -6.71 6.80 -3.86
CA LEU A 229 -6.99 8.14 -4.41
C LEU A 229 -5.81 8.71 -5.20
N LEU A 230 -4.56 8.50 -4.73
CA LEU A 230 -3.37 8.89 -5.47
C LEU A 230 -3.20 8.11 -6.77
N SER A 231 -3.60 6.84 -6.81
CA SER A 231 -3.59 6.06 -8.05
C SER A 231 -4.58 6.63 -9.06
N HIS A 232 -5.80 6.95 -8.65
CA HIS A 232 -6.84 7.56 -9.48
C HIS A 232 -6.56 9.00 -9.89
N ARG A 233 -5.70 9.72 -9.18
CA ARG A 233 -5.24 11.03 -9.60
C ARG A 233 -4.54 11.01 -10.95
N ARG A 234 -3.76 9.98 -11.22
CA ARG A 234 -2.91 9.88 -12.42
C ARG A 234 -3.64 9.25 -13.60
N ARG A 235 -4.46 8.25 -13.35
CA ARG A 235 -5.27 7.54 -14.35
C ARG A 235 -6.32 6.66 -13.67
N ALA A 236 -7.34 6.28 -14.43
CA ALA A 236 -8.28 5.25 -13.99
C ALA A 236 -7.54 3.96 -13.60
N THR A 237 -7.84 3.44 -12.43
CA THR A 237 -7.25 2.22 -11.86
C THR A 237 -8.35 1.26 -11.41
N PRO A 238 -9.11 0.66 -12.36
CA PRO A 238 -10.19 -0.25 -12.03
C PRO A 238 -9.72 -1.38 -11.11
N GLY A 239 -10.49 -1.67 -10.06
CA GLY A 239 -10.18 -2.70 -9.08
C GLY A 239 -9.14 -2.30 -8.02
N ALA A 240 -8.67 -1.04 -8.00
CA ALA A 240 -7.68 -0.62 -7.02
C ALA A 240 -8.24 -0.62 -5.59
N ALA A 241 -9.47 -0.14 -5.39
CA ALA A 241 -10.11 -0.16 -4.08
C ALA A 241 -10.32 -1.60 -3.60
N SER A 242 -10.90 -2.45 -4.45
CA SER A 242 -11.11 -3.88 -4.13
C SER A 242 -9.81 -4.61 -3.79
N ALA A 243 -8.75 -4.42 -4.58
CA ALA A 243 -7.47 -5.09 -4.37
C ALA A 243 -6.79 -4.62 -3.08
N VAL A 244 -6.80 -3.31 -2.79
CA VAL A 244 -6.21 -2.74 -1.58
C VAL A 244 -6.98 -3.19 -0.34
N VAL A 245 -8.31 -3.07 -0.34
CA VAL A 245 -9.16 -3.48 0.80
C VAL A 245 -9.03 -4.98 1.05
N ALA A 246 -9.09 -5.81 -0.01
CA ALA A 246 -8.93 -7.26 0.12
C ALA A 246 -7.53 -7.63 0.66
N GLY A 247 -6.48 -6.97 0.19
CA GLY A 247 -5.11 -7.19 0.68
C GLY A 247 -4.95 -6.84 2.16
N VAL A 248 -5.39 -5.65 2.56
CA VAL A 248 -5.32 -5.19 3.96
C VAL A 248 -6.15 -6.09 4.88
N ALA A 249 -7.38 -6.45 4.48
CA ALA A 249 -8.23 -7.33 5.25
C ALA A 249 -7.65 -8.75 5.35
N LEU A 250 -7.16 -9.31 4.24
CA LEU A 250 -6.54 -10.64 4.22
C LEU A 250 -5.33 -10.69 5.16
N PHE A 251 -4.47 -9.66 5.11
CA PHE A 251 -3.31 -9.58 5.99
C PHE A 251 -3.74 -9.64 7.46
N ALA A 252 -4.70 -8.80 7.85
CA ALA A 252 -5.21 -8.75 9.21
C ALA A 252 -5.83 -10.10 9.65
N LEU A 253 -6.65 -10.71 8.78
CA LEU A 253 -7.34 -11.96 9.10
C LEU A 253 -6.41 -13.17 9.25
N VAL A 254 -5.36 -13.26 8.40
CA VAL A 254 -4.38 -14.35 8.48
C VAL A 254 -3.64 -14.32 9.80
N MET A 255 -3.27 -13.14 10.29
CA MET A 255 -2.56 -12.97 11.57
C MET A 255 -3.35 -13.50 12.78
N PHE A 256 -4.67 -13.53 12.69
CA PHE A 256 -5.57 -13.90 13.81
C PHE A 256 -6.51 -15.06 13.45
N GLU A 257 -6.11 -15.95 12.53
CA GLU A 257 -6.79 -17.21 12.23
C GLU A 257 -8.26 -17.06 11.81
N PHE A 258 -8.57 -15.98 11.07
CA PHE A 258 -9.90 -15.72 10.49
C PHE A 258 -11.07 -15.76 11.49
N PRO A 259 -11.11 -14.91 12.53
CA PRO A 259 -12.27 -14.83 13.40
C PRO A 259 -13.54 -14.55 12.59
N VAL A 260 -14.63 -15.32 12.80
CA VAL A 260 -15.83 -15.33 11.93
C VAL A 260 -16.47 -13.95 11.78
N PRO A 261 -16.69 -13.15 12.84
CA PRO A 261 -17.27 -11.81 12.68
C PRO A 261 -16.40 -10.90 11.82
N GLN A 262 -15.07 -10.86 12.11
CA GLN A 262 -14.11 -10.03 11.37
C GLN A 262 -13.99 -10.45 9.90
N ALA A 263 -14.03 -11.77 9.61
CA ALA A 263 -14.03 -12.30 8.26
C ALA A 263 -15.30 -11.87 7.49
N SER A 264 -16.48 -11.93 8.15
CA SER A 264 -17.74 -11.45 7.55
C SER A 264 -17.72 -9.94 7.30
N GLY A 265 -17.19 -9.16 8.26
CA GLY A 265 -16.97 -7.73 8.10
C GLY A 265 -16.06 -7.42 6.90
N ALA A 266 -14.94 -8.16 6.78
CA ALA A 266 -14.00 -8.01 5.67
C ALA A 266 -14.64 -8.31 4.30
N VAL A 267 -15.45 -9.37 4.21
CA VAL A 267 -16.23 -9.67 2.98
C VAL A 267 -17.16 -8.52 2.63
N GLY A 268 -17.87 -7.97 3.60
CA GLY A 268 -18.73 -6.79 3.42
C GLY A 268 -17.94 -5.57 2.95
N ALA A 269 -16.76 -5.32 3.55
CA ALA A 269 -15.88 -4.21 3.15
C ALA A 269 -15.36 -4.38 1.71
N VAL A 270 -14.98 -5.58 1.30
CA VAL A 270 -14.54 -5.87 -0.08
C VAL A 270 -15.69 -5.67 -1.07
N ALA A 271 -16.92 -6.08 -0.71
CA ALA A 271 -18.10 -5.79 -1.52
C ALA A 271 -18.35 -4.27 -1.65
N GLY A 272 -18.23 -3.52 -0.55
CA GLY A 272 -18.28 -2.06 -0.54
C GLY A 272 -17.19 -1.42 -1.42
N ALA A 273 -15.96 -1.96 -1.36
CA ALA A 273 -14.85 -1.50 -2.19
C ALA A 273 -15.11 -1.76 -3.70
N ALA A 274 -15.74 -2.88 -4.04
CA ALA A 274 -16.12 -3.17 -5.43
C ALA A 274 -17.15 -2.16 -5.95
N LEU A 275 -18.11 -1.75 -5.13
CA LEU A 275 -19.02 -0.66 -5.46
C LEU A 275 -18.27 0.67 -5.58
N ALA A 276 -17.32 0.95 -4.69
CA ALA A 276 -16.50 2.16 -4.75
C ALA A 276 -15.66 2.21 -6.04
N ASP A 277 -15.11 1.10 -6.51
CA ASP A 277 -14.40 1.02 -7.79
C ASP A 277 -15.29 1.48 -8.97
N LEU A 278 -16.59 1.14 -8.96
CA LEU A 278 -17.53 1.63 -9.97
C LEU A 278 -17.73 3.15 -9.92
N VAL A 279 -17.79 3.72 -8.71
CA VAL A 279 -17.90 5.18 -8.51
C VAL A 279 -16.62 5.86 -8.97
N LEU A 280 -15.45 5.35 -8.56
CA LEU A 280 -14.13 5.87 -8.94
C LEU A 280 -13.95 5.85 -10.47
N CYS A 281 -14.26 4.74 -11.14
CA CYS A 281 -14.15 4.62 -12.58
C CYS A 281 -15.10 5.57 -13.33
N ARG A 282 -16.34 5.77 -12.82
CA ARG A 282 -17.26 6.73 -13.41
C ARG A 282 -16.81 8.17 -13.18
N SER A 283 -16.25 8.48 -12.02
CA SER A 283 -15.73 9.81 -11.71
C SER A 283 -14.59 10.22 -12.64
N ASP A 284 -13.81 9.28 -13.17
CA ASP A 284 -12.74 9.56 -14.12
C ASP A 284 -13.24 10.14 -15.46
N ALA A 285 -14.53 10.00 -15.78
CA ALA A 285 -15.17 10.61 -16.94
C ALA A 285 -15.56 12.08 -16.73
N VAL A 286 -15.62 12.56 -15.47
CA VAL A 286 -16.01 13.94 -15.14
C VAL A 286 -14.96 14.93 -15.64
N ARG A 287 -15.41 15.94 -16.38
CA ARG A 287 -14.59 17.01 -16.98
C ARG A 287 -15.14 18.38 -16.60
N GLY A 288 -14.37 19.43 -16.82
CA GLY A 288 -14.79 20.80 -16.55
C GLY A 288 -14.68 21.21 -15.08
N PRO A 289 -15.48 22.19 -14.63
CA PRO A 289 -15.38 22.74 -13.27
C PRO A 289 -15.62 21.70 -12.16
N ASP A 290 -16.43 20.68 -12.43
CA ASP A 290 -16.75 19.62 -11.47
C ASP A 290 -15.56 18.64 -11.25
N ALA A 291 -14.54 18.71 -12.09
CA ALA A 291 -13.33 17.87 -11.95
C ALA A 291 -12.62 18.09 -10.61
N ALA A 292 -12.73 19.28 -9.99
CA ALA A 292 -12.17 19.57 -8.69
C ALA A 292 -12.81 18.77 -7.56
N LEU A 293 -14.10 18.46 -7.68
CA LEU A 293 -14.87 17.68 -6.70
C LEU A 293 -14.76 16.16 -6.92
N ARG A 294 -14.19 15.74 -8.04
CA ARG A 294 -14.12 14.32 -8.42
C ARG A 294 -13.50 13.44 -7.34
N LEU A 295 -12.28 13.75 -6.91
CA LEU A 295 -11.58 12.94 -5.91
C LEU A 295 -12.15 13.11 -4.49
N PRO A 296 -12.57 14.31 -4.02
CA PRO A 296 -13.30 14.44 -2.78
C PRO A 296 -14.56 13.57 -2.70
N VAL A 297 -15.43 13.62 -3.72
CA VAL A 297 -16.64 12.80 -3.76
C VAL A 297 -16.32 11.31 -3.83
N ALA A 298 -15.34 10.94 -4.64
CA ALA A 298 -14.89 9.55 -4.76
C ALA A 298 -14.28 9.02 -3.45
N GLY A 299 -13.52 9.85 -2.71
CA GLY A 299 -12.97 9.50 -1.41
C GLY A 299 -14.04 9.32 -0.35
N ALA A 300 -15.04 10.20 -0.31
CA ALA A 300 -16.19 10.04 0.58
C ALA A 300 -16.96 8.75 0.28
N ALA A 301 -17.23 8.47 -0.99
CA ALA A 301 -17.92 7.25 -1.42
C ALA A 301 -17.12 6.00 -1.09
N LEU A 302 -15.79 6.02 -1.29
CA LEU A 302 -14.91 4.91 -0.94
C LEU A 302 -15.06 4.55 0.55
N ALA A 303 -14.87 5.51 1.45
CA ALA A 303 -14.95 5.27 2.89
C ALA A 303 -16.37 4.82 3.32
N ALA A 304 -17.41 5.52 2.86
CA ALA A 304 -18.80 5.18 3.22
C ALA A 304 -19.19 3.77 2.77
N LEU A 305 -18.83 3.37 1.55
CA LEU A 305 -19.17 2.05 1.00
C LEU A 305 -18.36 0.94 1.65
N VAL A 306 -17.06 1.15 1.90
CA VAL A 306 -16.21 0.16 2.58
C VAL A 306 -16.71 -0.06 4.01
N TRP A 307 -16.91 0.99 4.78
CA TRP A 307 -17.28 0.84 6.18
C TRP A 307 -18.76 0.53 6.39
N GLY A 308 -19.63 1.00 5.52
CA GLY A 308 -21.03 0.55 5.49
C GLY A 308 -21.12 -0.95 5.19
N GLY A 309 -20.36 -1.43 4.21
CA GLY A 309 -20.24 -2.85 3.89
C GLY A 309 -19.63 -3.66 5.05
N HIS A 310 -18.57 -3.15 5.69
CA HIS A 310 -17.94 -3.80 6.84
C HIS A 310 -18.92 -3.98 8.01
N LEU A 311 -19.63 -2.90 8.41
CA LEU A 311 -20.65 -2.98 9.45
C LEU A 311 -21.80 -3.93 9.08
N ALA A 312 -22.24 -3.92 7.81
CA ALA A 312 -23.25 -4.87 7.35
C ALA A 312 -22.78 -6.32 7.49
N GLY A 313 -21.52 -6.61 7.11
CA GLY A 313 -20.93 -7.94 7.27
C GLY A 313 -20.83 -8.38 8.74
N LEU A 314 -20.36 -7.49 9.63
CA LEU A 314 -20.33 -7.73 11.07
C LEU A 314 -21.74 -7.98 11.62
N GLY A 315 -22.72 -7.14 11.22
CA GLY A 315 -24.11 -7.24 11.66
C GLY A 315 -24.79 -8.56 11.27
N LEU A 316 -24.42 -9.13 10.12
CA LEU A 316 -24.93 -10.44 9.68
C LEU A 316 -24.33 -11.62 10.45
N ALA A 317 -23.11 -11.47 10.97
CA ALA A 317 -22.41 -12.56 11.65
C ALA A 317 -22.63 -12.56 13.18
N ASP A 318 -22.59 -11.41 13.83
CA ASP A 318 -22.54 -11.29 15.30
C ASP A 318 -23.43 -10.16 15.83
N GLY A 319 -24.09 -9.42 14.95
CA GLY A 319 -24.83 -8.22 15.31
C GLY A 319 -23.94 -6.99 15.49
N ILE A 320 -24.57 -5.82 15.59
CA ILE A 320 -23.90 -4.55 15.90
C ILE A 320 -24.30 -4.13 17.31
N GLY A 321 -23.30 -4.06 18.21
CA GLY A 321 -23.47 -3.60 19.58
C GLY A 321 -23.38 -2.06 19.72
N TRP A 322 -22.79 -1.37 18.73
CA TRP A 322 -22.79 0.09 18.71
C TRP A 322 -24.20 0.65 18.52
N THR A 323 -24.50 1.75 19.21
CA THR A 323 -25.74 2.49 18.96
C THR A 323 -25.78 3.02 17.52
N PRO A 324 -26.98 3.25 16.97
CA PRO A 324 -27.12 3.83 15.61
C PRO A 324 -26.34 5.13 15.44
N GLU A 325 -26.23 5.96 16.49
CA GLU A 325 -25.50 7.22 16.50
C GLU A 325 -23.99 6.99 16.30
N VAL A 326 -23.41 6.03 17.05
CA VAL A 326 -21.97 5.71 16.94
C VAL A 326 -21.69 5.08 15.59
N ALA A 327 -22.47 4.10 15.16
CA ALA A 327 -22.26 3.40 13.88
C ALA A 327 -22.40 4.35 12.68
N SER A 328 -23.48 5.13 12.62
CA SER A 328 -23.69 6.09 11.52
C SER A 328 -22.72 7.27 11.58
N GLY A 329 -22.41 7.74 12.80
CA GLY A 329 -21.43 8.81 13.02
C GLY A 329 -20.03 8.40 12.55
N MET A 330 -19.57 7.17 12.82
CA MET A 330 -18.31 6.65 12.35
C MET A 330 -18.25 6.59 10.81
N VAL A 331 -19.29 6.06 10.15
CA VAL A 331 -19.35 6.02 8.68
C VAL A 331 -19.34 7.44 8.09
N THR A 332 -20.05 8.38 8.72
CA THR A 332 -20.07 9.77 8.28
C THR A 332 -18.72 10.44 8.45
N LEU A 333 -18.06 10.24 9.60
CA LEU A 333 -16.76 10.81 9.91
C LEU A 333 -15.68 10.31 8.94
N THR A 334 -15.64 9.00 8.68
CA THR A 334 -14.70 8.40 7.72
C THR A 334 -15.01 8.84 6.28
N ALA A 335 -16.27 9.08 5.92
CA ALA A 335 -16.64 9.67 4.62
C ALA A 335 -16.11 11.10 4.48
N VAL A 336 -16.23 11.92 5.53
CA VAL A 336 -15.65 13.28 5.55
C VAL A 336 -14.12 13.20 5.44
N GLU A 337 -13.47 12.31 6.16
CA GLU A 337 -12.04 12.07 6.07
C GLU A 337 -11.64 11.66 4.64
N GLY A 338 -12.35 10.71 4.03
CA GLY A 338 -12.14 10.30 2.65
C GLY A 338 -12.29 11.47 1.65
N ALA A 339 -13.26 12.36 1.88
CA ALA A 339 -13.42 13.58 1.09
C ALA A 339 -12.20 14.51 1.23
N LEU A 340 -11.71 14.71 2.45
CA LEU A 340 -10.52 15.52 2.74
C LEU A 340 -9.27 14.93 2.07
N LEU A 341 -9.05 13.63 2.19
CA LEU A 341 -7.96 12.91 1.51
C LEU A 341 -8.07 13.07 -0.02
N GLY A 342 -9.27 12.96 -0.58
CA GLY A 342 -9.55 13.22 -1.99
C GLY A 342 -9.23 14.65 -2.41
N GLY A 343 -9.58 15.63 -1.57
CA GLY A 343 -9.24 17.04 -1.77
C GLY A 343 -7.72 17.29 -1.76
N LEU A 344 -7.01 16.65 -0.84
CA LEU A 344 -5.55 16.71 -0.79
C LEU A 344 -4.91 16.05 -2.03
N ALA A 345 -5.43 14.89 -2.44
CA ALA A 345 -4.96 14.20 -3.64
C ALA A 345 -5.23 14.98 -4.93
N ALA A 346 -6.27 15.81 -4.97
CA ALA A 346 -6.61 16.65 -6.12
C ALA A 346 -5.69 17.86 -6.31
N ARG A 347 -4.95 18.29 -5.27
CA ARG A 347 -4.10 19.49 -5.34
C ARG A 347 -3.03 19.36 -6.43
N PRO A 348 -2.79 20.41 -7.23
CA PRO A 348 -1.65 20.43 -8.16
C PRO A 348 -0.35 20.17 -7.41
N LEU A 349 0.53 19.35 -7.99
CA LEU A 349 1.91 19.31 -7.49
C LEU A 349 2.58 20.63 -7.84
N PRO A 350 3.41 21.21 -6.95
CA PRO A 350 4.28 22.33 -7.31
C PRO A 350 5.07 21.92 -8.56
N ASP A 351 5.13 22.82 -9.55
CA ASP A 351 5.98 22.61 -10.71
C ASP A 351 7.40 22.35 -10.19
N ALA A 352 7.95 21.20 -10.56
CA ALA A 352 9.35 20.89 -10.27
C ALA A 352 10.19 21.82 -11.15
N ASN A 353 10.61 22.96 -10.56
CA ASN A 353 11.57 23.88 -11.17
C ASN A 353 12.94 23.21 -11.41
#